data_0ca6659cca328b47b70c7b8465e8a7f6
#
_entry.id   0ca6659cca328b47b70c7b8465e8a7f6
#
_cell.length_a   1.000
_cell.length_b   1.000
_cell.length_c   1.000
_cell.angle_alpha   90.00
_cell.angle_beta   90.00
_cell.angle_gamma   90.00
#
_symmetry.space_group_name_H-M   'P 1'
#
loop_
_entity.id
_entity.type
_entity.pdbx_description
1 polymer ?
#
loop_
_entity_poly.entity_id
_entity_poly.type
_entity_poly.pdbx_seq_one_letter_code
_entity_poly.pdbx_strand_id
1 'polypeptide(L)'
;MSKYYPDISHHEKVTDWNKVIKACPFIITKATQGLTFIDPLLGTVIKECEKRKKPYWLYAYLNSGKELAQAKFLVETCRERVGKYFVGYILDVECKEGNNVAGVRDALKYISNLGYKSMIYTMYAQYTRYKSVIDKRPKNCAWWEARYGKNNGTYSKKYPTHKGVDFHQFTERGS
;
A
#
# COMPACT_ATOMS: atom_id res chain seq x y z
N MET A 1 -8.55 17.28 12.08
CA MET A 1 -7.33 16.62 12.62
C MET A 1 -6.72 15.77 11.51
N SER A 2 -5.43 15.94 11.24
CA SER A 2 -4.71 15.07 10.30
C SER A 2 -4.70 13.65 10.87
N LYS A 3 -5.08 12.68 10.05
CA LYS A 3 -5.07 11.26 10.45
C LYS A 3 -3.79 10.63 9.92
N TYR A 4 -3.05 9.94 10.77
CA TYR A 4 -1.86 9.19 10.40
C TYR A 4 -2.21 7.73 10.19
N TYR A 5 -1.52 7.09 9.25
CA TYR A 5 -1.72 5.70 8.90
C TYR A 5 -0.36 5.00 8.95
N PRO A 6 -0.19 3.97 9.80
CA PRO A 6 1.03 3.19 9.83
C PRO A 6 1.12 2.30 8.60
N ASP A 7 2.31 2.18 8.08
CA ASP A 7 2.74 1.19 7.11
C ASP A 7 3.65 0.21 7.85
N ILE A 8 3.27 -1.06 7.88
CA ILE A 8 3.93 -2.10 8.70
C ILE A 8 4.43 -3.22 7.80
N SER A 9 5.68 -3.61 8.01
CA SER A 9 6.30 -4.78 7.40
C SER A 9 7.15 -5.52 8.43
N HIS A 10 7.81 -6.60 8.04
CA HIS A 10 8.74 -7.33 8.90
C HIS A 10 9.94 -6.48 9.38
N HIS A 11 10.14 -5.29 8.83
CA HIS A 11 11.18 -4.37 9.28
C HIS A 11 10.81 -3.61 10.55
N GLU A 12 9.50 -3.53 10.88
CA GLU A 12 8.99 -2.83 12.06
C GLU A 12 8.61 -3.80 13.16
N LYS A 13 9.01 -3.47 14.38
CA LYS A 13 8.59 -4.21 15.58
C LYS A 13 7.44 -3.50 16.28
N VAL A 14 6.23 -4.01 16.11
CA VAL A 14 5.08 -3.49 16.86
C VAL A 14 5.10 -4.06 18.29
N THR A 15 5.33 -3.17 19.26
CA THR A 15 5.41 -3.53 20.70
C THR A 15 4.07 -3.43 21.41
N ASP A 16 3.17 -2.57 20.95
CA ASP A 16 1.83 -2.37 21.52
C ASP A 16 0.76 -2.18 20.45
N TRP A 17 0.08 -3.27 20.12
CA TRP A 17 -1.02 -3.27 19.15
C TRP A 17 -2.21 -2.40 19.56
N ASN A 18 -2.49 -2.29 20.86
CA ASN A 18 -3.62 -1.47 21.33
C ASN A 18 -3.35 0.01 21.05
N LYS A 19 -2.11 0.45 21.30
CA LYS A 19 -1.68 1.83 21.02
C LYS A 19 -1.77 2.13 19.54
N VAL A 20 -1.18 1.28 18.68
CA VAL A 20 -1.18 1.47 17.22
C VAL A 20 -2.60 1.49 16.65
N ILE A 21 -3.42 0.50 17.00
CA ILE A 21 -4.80 0.38 16.52
C ILE A 21 -5.68 1.58 16.96
N LYS A 22 -5.48 2.09 18.17
CA LYS A 22 -6.22 3.25 18.68
C LYS A 22 -5.81 4.55 17.97
N ALA A 23 -4.55 4.67 17.58
CA ALA A 23 -3.97 5.90 17.03
C ALA A 23 -4.35 6.17 15.56
N CYS A 24 -4.81 5.17 14.81
CA CYS A 24 -5.02 5.29 13.36
C CYS A 24 -6.41 4.79 12.92
N PRO A 25 -6.94 5.30 11.79
CA PRO A 25 -8.21 4.83 11.22
C PRO A 25 -8.12 3.45 10.59
N PHE A 26 -7.00 3.11 9.96
CA PHE A 26 -6.71 1.81 9.35
C PHE A 26 -5.20 1.51 9.37
N ILE A 27 -4.85 0.27 9.13
CA ILE A 27 -3.47 -0.22 9.00
C ILE A 27 -3.16 -0.50 7.53
N ILE A 28 -1.95 -0.19 7.11
CA ILE A 28 -1.36 -0.68 5.86
C ILE A 28 -0.29 -1.69 6.24
N THR A 29 -0.23 -2.85 5.58
CA THR A 29 0.82 -3.83 5.86
C THR A 29 1.29 -4.56 4.62
N LYS A 30 2.58 -4.86 4.60
CA LYS A 30 3.19 -5.68 3.56
C LYS A 30 2.59 -7.08 3.59
N ALA A 31 2.23 -7.59 2.43
CA ALA A 31 1.79 -8.97 2.27
C ALA A 31 2.80 -9.77 1.47
N THR A 32 3.23 -9.24 0.31
CA THR A 32 4.15 -9.96 -0.58
C THR A 32 5.20 -9.04 -1.19
N GLN A 33 6.22 -9.66 -1.79
CA GLN A 33 7.19 -9.00 -2.66
C GLN A 33 7.58 -9.93 -3.79
N GLY A 34 7.56 -9.42 -5.02
CA GLY A 34 7.84 -10.25 -6.18
C GLY A 34 6.85 -11.43 -6.29
N LEU A 35 7.34 -12.60 -6.67
CA LEU A 35 6.53 -13.80 -6.92
C LEU A 35 6.63 -14.87 -5.82
N THR A 36 7.46 -14.69 -4.80
CA THR A 36 7.79 -15.77 -3.86
C THR A 36 7.84 -15.33 -2.41
N PHE A 37 8.09 -14.05 -2.13
CA PHE A 37 8.22 -13.59 -0.75
C PHE A 37 6.85 -13.27 -0.15
N ILE A 38 6.58 -13.83 1.03
CA ILE A 38 5.43 -13.52 1.86
C ILE A 38 5.96 -12.91 3.16
N ASP A 39 5.42 -11.75 3.55
CA ASP A 39 5.88 -11.08 4.77
C ASP A 39 5.54 -11.91 6.01
N PRO A 40 6.53 -12.22 6.87
CA PRO A 40 6.31 -13.06 8.05
C PRO A 40 5.34 -12.44 9.07
N LEU A 41 5.13 -11.11 9.06
CA LEU A 41 4.15 -10.45 9.95
C LEU A 41 2.72 -10.47 9.39
N LEU A 42 2.51 -10.82 8.13
CA LEU A 42 1.19 -10.77 7.49
C LEU A 42 0.08 -11.41 8.33
N GLY A 43 0.28 -12.65 8.77
CA GLY A 43 -0.71 -13.38 9.56
C GLY A 43 -0.99 -12.73 10.92
N THR A 44 0.05 -12.20 11.56
CA THR A 44 -0.08 -11.50 12.84
C THR A 44 -0.88 -10.21 12.70
N VAL A 45 -0.55 -9.38 11.68
CA VAL A 45 -1.25 -8.11 11.44
C VAL A 45 -2.73 -8.34 11.13
N ILE A 46 -3.05 -9.28 10.24
CA ILE A 46 -4.44 -9.64 9.92
C ILE A 46 -5.19 -10.03 11.20
N LYS A 47 -4.64 -10.97 11.99
CA LYS A 47 -5.25 -11.44 13.24
C LYS A 47 -5.50 -10.30 14.23
N GLU A 48 -4.52 -9.40 14.41
CA GLU A 48 -4.64 -8.28 15.34
C GLU A 48 -5.67 -7.24 14.85
N CYS A 49 -5.75 -7.00 13.54
CA CYS A 49 -6.76 -6.10 12.95
C CYS A 49 -8.17 -6.71 13.07
N GLU A 50 -8.38 -7.96 12.70
CA GLU A 50 -9.67 -8.64 12.79
C GLU A 50 -10.18 -8.70 14.23
N LYS A 51 -9.32 -9.11 15.19
CA LYS A 51 -9.63 -9.15 16.62
C LYS A 51 -10.12 -7.82 17.16
N ARG A 52 -9.55 -6.70 16.67
CA ARG A 52 -9.86 -5.34 17.15
C ARG A 52 -10.80 -4.56 16.23
N LYS A 53 -11.39 -5.24 15.24
CA LYS A 53 -12.31 -4.63 14.28
C LYS A 53 -11.71 -3.42 13.54
N LYS A 54 -10.40 -3.49 13.23
CA LYS A 54 -9.64 -2.43 12.58
C LYS A 54 -9.55 -2.68 11.08
N PRO A 55 -10.00 -1.73 10.23
CA PRO A 55 -9.78 -1.82 8.79
C PRO A 55 -8.29 -1.91 8.43
N TYR A 56 -7.97 -2.71 7.40
CA TYR A 56 -6.59 -2.86 6.94
C TYR A 56 -6.48 -3.05 5.44
N TRP A 57 -5.35 -2.61 4.89
CA TRP A 57 -4.94 -2.78 3.52
C TRP A 57 -3.71 -3.68 3.44
N LEU A 58 -3.62 -4.47 2.36
CA LEU A 58 -2.51 -5.38 2.12
C LEU A 58 -1.76 -4.96 0.86
N TYR A 59 -0.42 -4.83 0.93
CA TYR A 59 0.34 -4.43 -0.25
C TYR A 59 1.33 -5.48 -0.74
N ALA A 60 1.57 -5.44 -2.05
CA ALA A 60 2.69 -6.09 -2.69
C ALA A 60 3.72 -5.05 -3.11
N TYR A 61 4.98 -5.21 -2.70
CA TYR A 61 6.09 -4.53 -3.32
C TYR A 61 6.38 -5.17 -4.68
N LEU A 62 6.19 -4.41 -5.74
CA LEU A 62 6.37 -4.92 -7.10
C LEU A 62 7.84 -4.81 -7.54
N ASN A 63 8.49 -5.94 -7.74
CA ASN A 63 9.75 -5.98 -8.48
C ASN A 63 9.51 -5.63 -9.95
N SER A 64 10.54 -5.17 -10.65
CA SER A 64 10.46 -4.86 -12.08
C SER A 64 10.10 -6.12 -12.89
N GLY A 65 9.13 -6.00 -13.77
CA GLY A 65 8.63 -7.07 -14.63
C GLY A 65 7.65 -8.03 -13.95
N LYS A 66 6.79 -8.64 -14.75
CA LYS A 66 5.75 -9.59 -14.31
C LYS A 66 4.75 -9.01 -13.30
N GLU A 67 4.45 -7.71 -13.36
CA GLU A 67 3.62 -6.99 -12.36
C GLU A 67 2.23 -7.63 -12.22
N LEU A 68 1.60 -8.05 -13.33
CA LEU A 68 0.32 -8.78 -13.27
C LEU A 68 0.43 -10.12 -12.53
N ALA A 69 1.50 -10.87 -12.74
CA ALA A 69 1.71 -12.13 -12.03
C ALA A 69 1.94 -11.89 -10.53
N GLN A 70 2.64 -10.82 -10.16
CA GLN A 70 2.84 -10.42 -8.77
C GLN A 70 1.54 -10.00 -8.09
N ALA A 71 0.66 -9.28 -8.81
CA ALA A 71 -0.68 -8.95 -8.29
C ALA A 71 -1.56 -10.19 -8.10
N LYS A 72 -1.46 -11.18 -9.01
CA LYS A 72 -2.13 -12.47 -8.83
C LYS A 72 -1.60 -13.21 -7.60
N PHE A 73 -0.28 -13.26 -7.42
CA PHE A 73 0.35 -13.87 -6.24
C PHE A 73 -0.10 -13.19 -4.94
N LEU A 74 -0.20 -11.85 -4.91
CA LEU A 74 -0.76 -11.11 -3.77
C LEU A 74 -2.18 -11.58 -3.43
N VAL A 75 -3.07 -11.58 -4.42
CA VAL A 75 -4.48 -11.94 -4.21
C VAL A 75 -4.61 -13.41 -3.77
N GLU A 76 -3.93 -14.33 -4.43
CA GLU A 76 -3.94 -15.76 -4.12
C GLU A 76 -3.40 -16.05 -2.72
N THR A 77 -2.33 -15.37 -2.32
CA THR A 77 -1.75 -15.50 -0.97
C THR A 77 -2.71 -15.02 0.12
N CYS A 78 -3.50 -13.98 -0.17
CA CYS A 78 -4.27 -13.27 0.85
C CYS A 78 -5.73 -13.70 0.94
N ARG A 79 -6.37 -14.13 -0.16
CA ARG A 79 -7.83 -14.33 -0.25
C ARG A 79 -8.41 -15.24 0.85
N GLU A 80 -7.68 -16.29 1.25
CA GLU A 80 -8.11 -17.23 2.29
C GLU A 80 -7.71 -16.78 3.72
N ARG A 81 -6.99 -15.68 3.84
CA ARG A 81 -6.47 -15.17 5.12
C ARG A 81 -7.20 -13.92 5.59
N VAL A 82 -7.80 -13.17 4.65
CA VAL A 82 -8.49 -11.91 4.97
C VAL A 82 -9.86 -12.17 5.58
N GLY A 83 -10.28 -11.25 6.46
CA GLY A 83 -11.56 -11.31 7.14
C GLY A 83 -12.44 -10.09 6.84
N LYS A 84 -13.36 -9.82 7.75
CA LYS A 84 -14.42 -8.80 7.59
C LYS A 84 -13.88 -7.37 7.48
N TYR A 85 -12.73 -7.08 8.10
CA TYR A 85 -12.16 -5.73 8.16
C TYR A 85 -11.12 -5.45 7.08
N PHE A 86 -10.91 -6.39 6.17
CA PHE A 86 -10.10 -6.19 4.98
C PHE A 86 -10.76 -5.14 4.05
N VAL A 87 -9.95 -4.16 3.58
CA VAL A 87 -10.43 -3.07 2.74
C VAL A 87 -10.08 -3.29 1.27
N GLY A 88 -8.85 -3.71 0.97
CA GLY A 88 -8.39 -3.89 -0.39
C GLY A 88 -6.87 -4.06 -0.51
N TYR A 89 -6.42 -4.12 -1.76
CA TYR A 89 -5.02 -4.36 -2.10
C TYR A 89 -4.31 -3.10 -2.57
N ILE A 90 -3.02 -2.99 -2.25
CA ILE A 90 -2.15 -1.90 -2.71
C ILE A 90 -1.05 -2.50 -3.59
N LEU A 91 -0.79 -1.86 -4.72
CA LEU A 91 0.40 -2.11 -5.52
C LEU A 91 1.42 -1.02 -5.24
N ASP A 92 2.53 -1.43 -4.66
CA ASP A 92 3.67 -0.59 -4.33
C ASP A 92 4.61 -0.55 -5.54
N VAL A 93 4.60 0.60 -6.24
CA VAL A 93 5.22 0.81 -7.55
C VAL A 93 6.37 1.80 -7.39
N GLU A 94 7.44 1.37 -6.75
CA GLU A 94 8.62 2.22 -6.48
C GLU A 94 9.96 1.55 -6.83
N CYS A 95 9.92 0.37 -7.46
CA CYS A 95 11.14 -0.37 -7.82
C CYS A 95 12.14 0.54 -8.55
N LYS A 96 13.41 0.50 -8.14
CA LYS A 96 14.48 1.35 -8.65
C LYS A 96 14.68 1.20 -10.17
N GLU A 97 14.61 -0.02 -10.66
CA GLU A 97 14.68 -0.36 -12.09
C GLU A 97 13.44 0.14 -12.86
N GLY A 98 12.39 0.47 -12.13
CA GLY A 98 11.08 0.89 -12.62
C GLY A 98 10.22 -0.28 -13.09
N ASN A 99 8.96 -0.25 -12.71
CA ASN A 99 7.96 -1.22 -13.13
C ASN A 99 7.47 -0.94 -14.55
N ASN A 100 7.03 -1.99 -15.24
CA ASN A 100 6.42 -1.85 -16.55
C ASN A 100 5.05 -1.17 -16.45
N VAL A 101 4.87 -0.05 -17.14
CA VAL A 101 3.64 0.78 -17.06
C VAL A 101 2.39 0.00 -17.47
N ALA A 102 2.48 -0.81 -18.54
CA ALA A 102 1.37 -1.64 -18.99
C ALA A 102 1.08 -2.76 -17.97
N GLY A 103 2.12 -3.39 -17.42
CA GLY A 103 1.99 -4.41 -16.38
C GLY A 103 1.31 -3.89 -15.13
N VAL A 104 1.67 -2.70 -14.65
CA VAL A 104 1.00 -2.03 -13.50
C VAL A 104 -0.46 -1.76 -13.80
N ARG A 105 -0.77 -1.22 -14.99
CA ARG A 105 -2.16 -0.98 -15.41
C ARG A 105 -2.97 -2.26 -15.40
N ASP A 106 -2.43 -3.34 -15.96
CA ASP A 106 -3.14 -4.62 -16.08
C ASP A 106 -3.30 -5.29 -14.72
N ALA A 107 -2.34 -5.12 -13.81
CA ALA A 107 -2.42 -5.55 -12.42
C ALA A 107 -3.55 -4.84 -11.64
N LEU A 108 -3.68 -3.51 -11.78
CA LEU A 108 -4.77 -2.75 -11.16
C LEU A 108 -6.14 -3.16 -11.72
N LYS A 109 -6.25 -3.36 -13.05
CA LYS A 109 -7.47 -3.87 -13.68
C LYS A 109 -7.84 -5.25 -13.17
N TYR A 110 -6.87 -6.15 -13.01
CA TYR A 110 -7.11 -7.49 -12.47
C TYR A 110 -7.75 -7.44 -11.08
N ILE A 111 -7.18 -6.66 -10.15
CA ILE A 111 -7.72 -6.50 -8.80
C ILE A 111 -9.15 -5.92 -8.85
N SER A 112 -9.35 -4.89 -9.68
CA SER A 112 -10.67 -4.24 -9.85
C SER A 112 -11.73 -5.19 -10.43
N ASN A 113 -11.37 -6.03 -11.41
CA ASN A 113 -12.26 -7.01 -12.04
C ASN A 113 -12.70 -8.11 -11.06
N LEU A 114 -11.90 -8.38 -10.03
CA LEU A 114 -12.27 -9.28 -8.94
C LEU A 114 -13.19 -8.60 -7.90
N GLY A 115 -13.55 -7.32 -8.10
CA GLY A 115 -14.44 -6.57 -7.19
C GLY A 115 -13.73 -5.95 -5.98
N TYR A 116 -12.41 -6.08 -5.86
CA TYR A 116 -11.68 -5.50 -4.74
C TYR A 116 -11.39 -4.02 -4.93
N LYS A 117 -11.37 -3.28 -3.84
CA LYS A 117 -10.77 -1.93 -3.81
C LYS A 117 -9.26 -2.06 -4.00
N SER A 118 -8.68 -1.09 -4.67
CA SER A 118 -7.22 -1.05 -4.85
C SER A 118 -6.64 0.33 -4.53
N MET A 119 -5.33 0.37 -4.40
CA MET A 119 -4.57 1.60 -4.28
C MET A 119 -3.26 1.40 -5.05
N ILE A 120 -2.82 2.44 -5.75
CA ILE A 120 -1.47 2.51 -6.32
C ILE A 120 -0.62 3.40 -5.43
N TYR A 121 0.54 2.90 -5.00
CA TYR A 121 1.55 3.69 -4.31
C TYR A 121 2.71 4.00 -5.26
N THR A 122 3.15 5.26 -5.26
CA THR A 122 4.27 5.73 -6.08
C THR A 122 5.09 6.77 -5.33
N MET A 123 6.38 6.86 -5.66
CA MET A 123 7.21 8.00 -5.25
C MET A 123 6.84 9.24 -6.06
N TYR A 124 6.87 10.43 -5.44
CA TYR A 124 6.67 11.74 -6.09
C TYR A 124 7.51 11.88 -7.36
N ALA A 125 8.77 11.49 -7.33
CA ALA A 125 9.68 11.59 -8.46
C ALA A 125 9.31 10.69 -9.65
N GLN A 126 8.48 9.66 -9.44
CA GLN A 126 8.08 8.70 -10.46
C GLN A 126 6.74 9.05 -11.13
N TYR A 127 6.08 10.12 -10.71
CA TYR A 127 4.76 10.51 -11.21
C TYR A 127 4.69 10.57 -12.73
N THR A 128 5.64 11.23 -13.39
CA THR A 128 5.66 11.37 -14.86
C THR A 128 5.63 10.02 -15.56
N ARG A 129 6.35 9.04 -15.05
CA ARG A 129 6.40 7.67 -15.59
C ARG A 129 5.05 6.97 -15.50
N TYR A 130 4.36 7.10 -14.38
CA TYR A 130 3.11 6.38 -14.12
C TYR A 130 1.85 7.22 -14.30
N LYS A 131 1.99 8.48 -14.77
CA LYS A 131 0.87 9.40 -14.98
C LYS A 131 -0.30 8.79 -15.75
N SER A 132 -0.02 8.09 -16.84
CA SER A 132 -1.06 7.47 -17.67
C SER A 132 -1.84 6.35 -16.95
N VAL A 133 -1.20 5.66 -16.01
CA VAL A 133 -1.85 4.64 -15.16
C VAL A 133 -2.67 5.32 -14.08
N ILE A 134 -2.10 6.34 -13.43
CA ILE A 134 -2.73 7.11 -12.36
C ILE A 134 -4.01 7.80 -12.86
N ASP A 135 -3.94 8.48 -14.00
CA ASP A 135 -5.07 9.23 -14.58
C ASP A 135 -6.21 8.29 -15.07
N LYS A 136 -5.86 7.08 -15.50
CA LYS A 136 -6.81 6.08 -16.04
C LYS A 136 -7.06 4.92 -15.08
N ARG A 137 -6.72 5.06 -13.80
CA ARG A 137 -6.92 4.01 -12.81
C ARG A 137 -8.41 3.68 -12.64
N PRO A 138 -8.75 2.47 -12.22
CA PRO A 138 -10.13 2.09 -11.92
C PRO A 138 -10.78 3.05 -10.91
N LYS A 139 -12.09 3.26 -10.99
CA LYS A 139 -12.83 4.17 -10.08
C LYS A 139 -12.71 3.80 -8.60
N ASN A 140 -12.50 2.52 -8.30
CA ASN A 140 -12.29 1.99 -6.96
C ASN A 140 -10.80 1.91 -6.55
N CYS A 141 -9.91 2.58 -7.31
CA CYS A 141 -8.48 2.66 -7.04
C CYS A 141 -8.09 4.04 -6.53
N ALA A 142 -7.59 4.11 -5.30
CA ALA A 142 -7.00 5.32 -4.72
C ALA A 142 -5.53 5.49 -5.16
N TRP A 143 -5.01 6.69 -4.97
CA TRP A 143 -3.60 6.99 -5.21
C TRP A 143 -2.92 7.46 -3.93
N TRP A 144 -1.88 6.74 -3.54
CA TRP A 144 -1.02 7.02 -2.39
C TRP A 144 0.36 7.44 -2.91
N GLU A 145 0.81 8.64 -2.56
CA GLU A 145 2.08 9.18 -3.03
C GLU A 145 3.03 9.46 -1.87
N ALA A 146 4.28 8.99 -2.02
CA ALA A 146 5.34 9.33 -1.09
C ALA A 146 6.07 10.60 -1.55
N ARG A 147 6.09 11.58 -0.67
CA ARG A 147 6.96 12.75 -0.78
C ARG A 147 7.47 13.12 0.60
N TYR A 148 8.65 12.64 0.90
CA TYR A 148 9.30 12.91 2.18
C TYR A 148 9.85 14.35 2.17
N GLY A 149 9.53 15.09 3.22
CA GLY A 149 10.16 16.38 3.46
C GLY A 149 11.50 16.20 4.18
N LYS A 150 11.54 16.56 5.46
CA LYS A 150 12.70 16.31 6.32
C LYS A 150 12.85 14.84 6.74
N ASN A 151 11.87 14.01 6.42
CA ASN A 151 11.80 12.59 6.79
C ASN A 151 12.07 12.31 8.28
N ASN A 152 11.47 13.12 9.14
CA ASN A 152 11.67 13.10 10.60
C ASN A 152 10.37 12.83 11.38
N GLY A 153 9.37 12.22 10.74
CA GLY A 153 8.07 11.97 11.36
C GLY A 153 7.12 13.17 11.37
N THR A 154 7.55 14.36 10.88
CA THR A 154 6.74 15.57 10.91
C THR A 154 6.26 15.98 9.52
N TYR A 155 4.96 16.14 9.37
CA TYR A 155 4.37 16.67 8.14
C TYR A 155 4.76 18.12 7.87
N SER A 156 5.05 18.46 6.63
CA SER A 156 5.36 19.84 6.20
C SER A 156 4.64 20.19 4.91
N LYS A 157 3.89 21.29 4.94
CA LYS A 157 3.22 21.88 3.75
C LYS A 157 4.18 22.32 2.63
N LYS A 158 5.48 22.44 2.92
CA LYS A 158 6.51 22.79 1.90
C LYS A 158 6.73 21.68 0.88
N TYR A 159 6.27 20.47 1.17
CA TYR A 159 6.44 19.31 0.30
C TYR A 159 5.07 18.73 -0.09
N PRO A 160 4.27 19.47 -0.89
CA PRO A 160 2.94 19.01 -1.28
C PRO A 160 3.06 17.83 -2.27
N THR A 161 2.07 16.96 -2.27
CA THR A 161 1.88 15.94 -3.31
C THR A 161 1.38 16.54 -4.61
N HIS A 162 1.30 15.73 -5.66
CA HIS A 162 0.60 16.11 -6.88
C HIS A 162 -0.91 16.25 -6.62
N LYS A 163 -1.58 16.98 -7.52
CA LYS A 163 -3.04 17.14 -7.46
C LYS A 163 -3.74 15.80 -7.70
N GLY A 164 -4.74 15.50 -6.89
CA GLY A 164 -5.53 14.26 -7.02
C GLY A 164 -4.98 13.07 -6.22
N VAL A 165 -3.95 13.29 -5.40
CA VAL A 165 -3.46 12.30 -4.42
C VAL A 165 -4.48 12.15 -3.30
N ASP A 166 -4.84 10.90 -2.98
CA ASP A 166 -5.76 10.55 -1.90
C ASP A 166 -5.04 10.41 -0.55
N PHE A 167 -3.80 9.88 -0.56
CA PHE A 167 -2.99 9.65 0.63
C PHE A 167 -1.55 10.13 0.41
N HIS A 168 -0.99 10.82 1.41
CA HIS A 168 0.38 11.34 1.40
C HIS A 168 1.25 10.61 2.42
N GLN A 169 2.28 9.89 1.97
CA GLN A 169 3.33 9.41 2.85
C GLN A 169 4.41 10.50 2.96
N PHE A 170 4.45 11.18 4.07
CA PHE A 170 5.36 12.31 4.30
C PHE A 170 6.64 11.91 5.05
N THR A 171 6.74 10.67 5.50
CA THR A 171 7.89 10.09 6.21
C THR A 171 7.84 8.56 6.14
N GLU A 172 9.00 7.93 6.19
CA GLU A 172 9.18 6.51 6.47
C GLU A 172 9.58 6.22 7.92
N ARG A 173 9.73 7.29 8.74
CA ARG A 173 10.09 7.22 10.16
C ARG A 173 8.85 7.46 11.01
N GLY A 174 8.11 6.39 11.28
CA GLY A 174 7.04 6.37 12.27
C GLY A 174 7.63 6.30 13.69
N SER A 175 7.03 6.97 14.68
CA SER A 175 7.33 6.84 16.11
C SER A 175 6.23 6.06 16.81
#